data_d60da37f356f5dacd628637f9bd72028
#
_entry.id   d60da37f356f5dacd628637f9bd72028
#
_cell.length_a   1.000
_cell.length_b   1.000
_cell.length_c   1.000
_cell.angle_alpha   90.00
_cell.angle_beta   90.00
_cell.angle_gamma   90.00
#
_symmetry.space_group_name_H-M   'P 1'
#
loop_
_entity.id
_entity.type
_entity.pdbx_description
1 polymer ?
#
loop_
_entity_poly.entity_id
_entity_poly.type
_entity_poly.pdbx_seq_one_letter_code
_entity_poly.pdbx_strand_id
1 'polypeptide(L)'
;MDTVTAWPGFDVERSSVRVVLRDDAGQVLLFRTIDPTMPEIGQWWELPGGGVEAGEDVAATAVREIAEETGFVLRREEISSPTWRRDSTYVRRHVRTWQHEVVVTAQVAGLAPVPAREGRTAEELVEYVGHRWWPVAELVAAGDRFFPGRLPELINGFLEGRSIDEPFDVWN
;
A
#
# COMPACT_ATOMS: atom_id res chain seq x y z
N MET A 1 13.93 19.80 -7.67
CA MET A 1 15.00 19.26 -6.81
C MET A 1 14.52 19.39 -5.38
N ASP A 2 13.80 18.39 -4.90
CA ASP A 2 13.33 18.41 -3.53
C ASP A 2 14.51 18.12 -2.62
N THR A 3 14.82 19.09 -1.80
CA THR A 3 15.86 18.97 -0.78
C THR A 3 15.31 18.02 0.29
N VAL A 4 15.66 16.74 0.15
CA VAL A 4 15.40 15.76 1.19
C VAL A 4 16.19 16.19 2.42
N THR A 5 15.51 16.84 3.36
CA THR A 5 16.08 17.10 4.67
C THR A 5 15.98 15.80 5.44
N ALA A 6 16.95 14.91 5.22
CA ALA A 6 17.00 13.65 5.95
C ALA A 6 17.15 13.94 7.44
N TRP A 7 16.18 13.54 8.23
CA TRP A 7 16.31 13.51 9.68
C TRP A 7 17.49 12.61 10.06
N PRO A 8 18.24 12.93 11.12
CA PRO A 8 19.35 12.09 11.55
C PRO A 8 18.86 10.65 11.77
N GLY A 9 19.35 9.72 10.96
CA GLY A 9 19.01 8.31 11.06
C GLY A 9 18.15 7.74 9.93
N PHE A 10 17.60 8.57 9.03
CA PHE A 10 16.87 8.13 7.84
C PHE A 10 17.59 8.53 6.57
N ASP A 11 17.50 7.68 5.55
CA ASP A 11 18.11 7.93 4.24
C ASP A 11 17.12 8.66 3.33
N VAL A 12 15.81 8.40 3.53
CA VAL A 12 14.71 8.96 2.74
C VAL A 12 13.54 9.33 3.65
N GLU A 13 12.92 10.47 3.37
CA GLU A 13 11.61 10.86 3.88
C GLU A 13 10.67 11.05 2.69
N ARG A 14 9.47 10.45 2.72
CA ARG A 14 8.54 10.52 1.61
C ARG A 14 7.08 10.46 2.05
N SER A 15 6.20 11.00 1.19
CA SER A 15 4.75 10.80 1.30
C SER A 15 4.29 9.69 0.37
N SER A 16 3.31 8.92 0.78
CA SER A 16 2.74 7.82 -0.01
C SER A 16 1.24 7.66 0.19
N VAL A 17 0.63 6.95 -0.74
CA VAL A 17 -0.79 6.58 -0.70
C VAL A 17 -0.91 5.07 -0.82
N ARG A 18 -1.70 4.45 0.05
CA ARG A 18 -2.10 3.04 -0.06
C ARG A 18 -3.59 2.94 -0.36
N VAL A 19 -3.95 1.93 -1.12
CA VAL A 19 -5.33 1.74 -1.57
C VAL A 19 -5.88 0.42 -1.06
N VAL A 20 -6.92 0.47 -0.26
CA VAL A 20 -7.76 -0.70 0.02
C VAL A 20 -8.67 -0.89 -1.19
N LEU A 21 -8.18 -1.64 -2.17
CA LEU A 21 -8.89 -1.92 -3.42
C LEU A 21 -9.79 -3.12 -3.22
N ARG A 22 -11.10 -2.97 -3.46
CA ARG A 22 -12.09 -4.03 -3.30
C ARG A 22 -12.68 -4.45 -4.63
N ASP A 23 -13.02 -5.73 -4.74
CA ASP A 23 -13.80 -6.30 -5.83
C ASP A 23 -15.31 -6.25 -5.53
N ASP A 24 -16.14 -6.80 -6.43
CA ASP A 24 -17.61 -6.82 -6.25
C ASP A 24 -18.08 -7.69 -5.07
N ALA A 25 -17.25 -8.61 -4.59
CA ALA A 25 -17.52 -9.39 -3.38
C ALA A 25 -17.01 -8.72 -2.09
N GLY A 26 -16.38 -7.53 -2.20
CA GLY A 26 -15.78 -6.83 -1.07
C GLY A 26 -14.46 -7.40 -0.59
N GLN A 27 -13.84 -8.29 -1.37
CA GLN A 27 -12.51 -8.81 -1.09
C GLN A 27 -11.45 -7.75 -1.37
N VAL A 28 -10.37 -7.76 -0.61
CA VAL A 28 -9.28 -6.78 -0.66
C VAL A 28 -8.10 -7.36 -1.41
N LEU A 29 -7.59 -6.62 -2.40
CA LEU A 29 -6.37 -6.98 -3.12
C LEU A 29 -5.13 -6.69 -2.29
N LEU A 30 -4.30 -7.71 -2.11
CA LEU A 30 -2.96 -7.58 -1.54
C LEU A 30 -1.93 -8.25 -2.45
N PHE A 31 -0.74 -7.66 -2.51
CA PHE A 31 0.43 -8.23 -3.17
C PHE A 31 1.31 -8.96 -2.16
N ARG A 32 1.76 -10.13 -2.54
CA ARG A 32 2.79 -10.85 -1.79
C ARG A 32 4.16 -10.40 -2.29
N THR A 33 4.97 -9.92 -1.38
CA THR A 33 6.20 -9.19 -1.67
C THR A 33 7.37 -9.78 -0.89
N ILE A 34 8.55 -9.67 -1.46
CA ILE A 34 9.84 -9.99 -0.85
C ILE A 34 10.82 -8.84 -1.09
N ASP A 35 11.89 -8.81 -0.31
CA ASP A 35 13.08 -8.01 -0.62
C ASP A 35 14.26 -8.97 -0.85
N PRO A 36 14.65 -9.23 -2.12
CA PRO A 36 15.75 -10.16 -2.41
C PRO A 36 17.10 -9.69 -1.87
N THR A 37 17.24 -8.39 -1.58
CA THR A 37 18.48 -7.83 -1.01
C THR A 37 18.55 -7.98 0.51
N MET A 38 17.40 -8.25 1.15
CA MET A 38 17.23 -8.40 2.59
C MET A 38 16.36 -9.62 2.90
N PRO A 39 16.82 -10.85 2.58
CA PRO A 39 16.01 -12.07 2.71
C PRO A 39 15.59 -12.38 4.15
N GLU A 40 16.27 -11.82 5.14
CA GLU A 40 15.92 -11.93 6.55
C GLU A 40 14.57 -11.29 6.92
N ILE A 41 14.08 -10.35 6.11
CA ILE A 41 12.75 -9.74 6.31
C ILE A 41 11.64 -10.78 6.05
N GLY A 42 11.90 -11.74 5.15
CA GLY A 42 10.92 -12.74 4.74
C GLY A 42 9.90 -12.17 3.74
N GLN A 43 8.71 -12.77 3.72
CA GLN A 43 7.61 -12.35 2.85
C GLN A 43 6.56 -11.59 3.66
N TRP A 44 5.89 -10.65 2.98
CA TRP A 44 4.74 -9.95 3.56
C TRP A 44 3.67 -9.69 2.50
N TRP A 45 2.50 -9.32 2.96
CA TRP A 45 1.40 -8.86 2.13
C TRP A 45 1.28 -7.35 2.24
N GLU A 46 1.18 -6.65 1.13
CA GLU A 46 1.05 -5.20 1.13
C GLU A 46 -0.13 -4.71 0.29
N LEU A 47 -0.71 -3.60 0.73
CA LEU A 47 -1.70 -2.88 -0.04
C LEU A 47 -1.06 -2.28 -1.29
N PRO A 48 -1.77 -2.26 -2.44
CA PRO A 48 -1.35 -1.48 -3.60
C PRO A 48 -1.10 -0.02 -3.24
N GLY A 49 -0.20 0.63 -3.97
CA GLY A 49 0.11 2.03 -3.82
C GLY A 49 1.59 2.34 -3.76
N GLY A 50 1.91 3.62 -3.66
CA GLY A 50 3.30 4.07 -3.66
C GLY A 50 3.47 5.55 -3.38
N GLY A 51 4.60 6.08 -3.78
CA GLY A 51 5.02 7.45 -3.50
C GLY A 51 4.22 8.50 -4.26
N VAL A 52 3.95 9.62 -3.59
CA VAL A 52 3.38 10.81 -4.22
C VAL A 52 4.44 11.46 -5.09
N GLU A 53 4.14 11.68 -6.35
CA GLU A 53 5.02 12.40 -7.28
C GLU A 53 4.75 13.90 -7.26
N ALA A 54 5.71 14.67 -7.80
CA ALA A 54 5.60 16.12 -7.87
C ALA A 54 4.32 16.55 -8.61
N GLY A 55 3.51 17.39 -7.97
CA GLY A 55 2.27 17.90 -8.53
C GLY A 55 1.06 16.97 -8.40
N GLU A 56 1.23 15.78 -7.82
CA GLU A 56 0.12 14.88 -7.53
C GLU A 56 -0.56 15.20 -6.19
N ASP A 57 -1.84 14.98 -6.15
CA ASP A 57 -2.59 14.82 -4.90
C ASP A 57 -2.87 13.32 -4.63
N VAL A 58 -3.51 13.05 -3.51
CA VAL A 58 -3.82 11.67 -3.07
C VAL A 58 -4.59 10.86 -4.12
N ALA A 59 -5.60 11.45 -4.75
CA ALA A 59 -6.41 10.75 -5.74
C ALA A 59 -5.61 10.48 -7.04
N ALA A 60 -4.79 11.42 -7.49
CA ALA A 60 -3.93 11.24 -8.66
C ALA A 60 -2.92 10.11 -8.42
N THR A 61 -2.25 10.13 -7.26
CA THR A 61 -1.31 9.08 -6.88
C THR A 61 -2.00 7.70 -6.84
N ALA A 62 -3.17 7.59 -6.19
CA ALA A 62 -3.91 6.33 -6.11
C ALA A 62 -4.29 5.79 -7.50
N VAL A 63 -4.80 6.64 -8.39
CA VAL A 63 -5.15 6.26 -9.78
C VAL A 63 -3.94 5.77 -10.55
N ARG A 64 -2.82 6.49 -10.48
CA ARG A 64 -1.57 6.12 -11.18
C ARG A 64 -1.02 4.79 -10.65
N GLU A 65 -0.87 4.66 -9.35
CA GLU A 65 -0.31 3.44 -8.73
C GLU A 65 -1.17 2.21 -9.04
N ILE A 66 -2.49 2.30 -8.94
CA ILE A 66 -3.38 1.19 -9.30
C ILE A 66 -3.22 0.83 -10.78
N ALA A 67 -3.11 1.80 -11.68
CA ALA A 67 -2.91 1.51 -13.10
C ALA A 67 -1.55 0.84 -13.37
N GLU A 68 -0.47 1.30 -12.73
CA GLU A 68 0.87 0.75 -12.89
C GLU A 68 0.99 -0.67 -12.32
N GLU A 69 0.47 -0.89 -11.12
CA GLU A 69 0.61 -2.16 -10.42
C GLU A 69 -0.37 -3.25 -10.86
N THR A 70 -1.53 -2.86 -11.41
CA THR A 70 -2.63 -3.79 -11.71
C THR A 70 -3.15 -3.74 -13.13
N GLY A 71 -2.94 -2.65 -13.85
CA GLY A 71 -3.59 -2.36 -15.13
C GLY A 71 -5.05 -1.92 -15.01
N PHE A 72 -5.61 -1.84 -13.79
CA PHE A 72 -6.98 -1.35 -13.60
C PHE A 72 -7.05 0.16 -13.75
N VAL A 73 -8.06 0.63 -14.47
CA VAL A 73 -8.28 2.06 -14.72
C VAL A 73 -9.37 2.57 -13.79
N LEU A 74 -9.00 3.45 -12.88
CA LEU A 74 -9.89 4.13 -11.95
C LEU A 74 -10.00 5.60 -12.32
N ARG A 75 -11.14 6.21 -11.96
CA ARG A 75 -11.35 7.66 -12.05
C ARG A 75 -11.08 8.29 -10.68
N ARG A 76 -10.69 9.56 -10.67
CA ARG A 76 -10.39 10.28 -9.44
C ARG A 76 -11.55 10.32 -8.43
N GLU A 77 -12.78 10.45 -8.94
CA GLU A 77 -13.99 10.46 -8.13
C GLU A 77 -14.34 9.10 -7.51
N GLU A 78 -13.67 8.03 -7.92
CA GLU A 78 -13.81 6.68 -7.35
C GLU A 78 -12.86 6.44 -6.16
N ILE A 79 -11.96 7.39 -5.90
CA ILE A 79 -11.05 7.34 -4.76
C ILE A 79 -11.71 8.04 -3.56
N SER A 80 -11.78 7.35 -2.43
CA SER A 80 -12.32 7.94 -1.20
C SER A 80 -11.44 9.05 -0.63
N SER A 81 -11.98 9.82 0.30
CA SER A 81 -11.18 10.70 1.14
C SER A 81 -10.20 9.89 1.99
N PRO A 82 -8.99 10.42 2.27
CA PRO A 82 -8.00 9.75 3.11
C PRO A 82 -8.37 9.88 4.59
N THR A 83 -9.02 8.86 5.13
CA THR A 83 -9.47 8.83 6.54
C THR A 83 -8.55 8.02 7.45
N TRP A 84 -7.53 7.36 6.91
CA TRP A 84 -6.51 6.67 7.69
C TRP A 84 -5.16 7.31 7.40
N ARG A 85 -4.53 7.83 8.45
CA ARG A 85 -3.21 8.47 8.39
C ARG A 85 -2.25 7.72 9.29
N ARG A 86 -1.01 7.60 8.84
CA ARG A 86 0.05 6.97 9.63
C ARG A 86 1.41 7.51 9.24
N ASP A 87 2.29 7.53 10.24
CA ASP A 87 3.73 7.69 10.04
C ASP A 87 4.41 6.39 10.38
N SER A 88 5.31 5.94 9.54
CA SER A 88 6.06 4.71 9.76
C SER A 88 7.48 4.81 9.28
N THR A 89 8.33 3.97 9.88
CA THR A 89 9.67 3.73 9.35
C THR A 89 9.82 2.28 8.95
N TYR A 90 10.60 2.06 7.92
CA TYR A 90 10.97 0.73 7.46
C TYR A 90 12.32 0.76 6.75
N VAL A 91 12.95 -0.40 6.68
CA VAL A 91 14.14 -0.63 5.86
C VAL A 91 13.77 -1.54 4.71
N ARG A 92 14.07 -1.12 3.50
CA ARG A 92 13.89 -1.91 2.28
C ARG A 92 15.05 -1.61 1.33
N ARG A 93 15.65 -2.62 0.73
CA ARG A 93 16.84 -2.48 -0.12
C ARG A 93 17.98 -1.73 0.60
N HIS A 94 18.15 -1.98 1.90
CA HIS A 94 19.10 -1.29 2.78
C HIS A 94 18.88 0.22 2.93
N VAL A 95 17.74 0.75 2.49
CA VAL A 95 17.36 2.16 2.62
C VAL A 95 16.38 2.32 3.79
N ARG A 96 16.75 3.14 4.75
CA ARG A 96 15.87 3.51 5.88
C ARG A 96 14.96 4.65 5.47
N THR A 97 13.67 4.37 5.47
CA THR A 97 12.65 5.33 5.03
C THR A 97 11.78 5.75 6.18
N TRP A 98 11.54 7.05 6.29
CA TRP A 98 10.43 7.61 7.07
C TRP A 98 9.31 7.95 6.10
N GLN A 99 8.15 7.38 6.31
CA GLN A 99 7.03 7.49 5.39
C GLN A 99 5.82 8.13 6.09
N HIS A 100 5.30 9.19 5.46
CA HIS A 100 4.00 9.79 5.77
C HIS A 100 2.99 9.18 4.82
N GLU A 101 2.07 8.38 5.34
CA GLU A 101 1.19 7.58 4.52
C GLU A 101 -0.28 7.87 4.81
N VAL A 102 -1.08 7.94 3.77
CA VAL A 102 -2.52 7.95 3.86
C VAL A 102 -3.10 6.72 3.16
N VAL A 103 -4.21 6.23 3.66
CA VAL A 103 -4.92 5.09 3.08
C VAL A 103 -6.29 5.54 2.60
N VAL A 104 -6.62 5.15 1.37
CA VAL A 104 -7.89 5.40 0.70
C VAL A 104 -8.56 4.09 0.30
N THR A 105 -9.84 4.12 -0.05
CA THR A 105 -10.54 3.00 -0.65
C THR A 105 -10.88 3.26 -2.10
N ALA A 106 -10.93 2.20 -2.89
CA ALA A 106 -11.48 2.19 -4.23
C ALA A 106 -12.11 0.83 -4.51
N GLN A 107 -12.88 0.73 -5.59
CA GLN A 107 -13.53 -0.50 -6.02
C GLN A 107 -13.28 -0.74 -7.51
N VAL A 108 -13.05 -1.99 -7.87
CA VAL A 108 -13.01 -2.45 -9.26
C VAL A 108 -14.18 -3.38 -9.53
N ALA A 109 -14.69 -3.35 -10.74
CA ALA A 109 -15.75 -4.25 -11.18
C ALA A 109 -15.21 -5.69 -11.37
N GLY A 110 -16.06 -6.66 -11.10
CA GLY A 110 -15.79 -8.08 -11.26
C GLY A 110 -15.45 -8.79 -9.96
N LEU A 111 -15.36 -10.10 -10.05
CA LEU A 111 -15.00 -10.97 -8.93
C LEU A 111 -13.54 -11.40 -9.07
N ALA A 112 -12.70 -11.00 -8.14
CA ALA A 112 -11.27 -11.29 -8.09
C ALA A 112 -10.58 -11.08 -9.46
N PRO A 113 -10.72 -9.91 -10.12
CA PRO A 113 -10.09 -9.67 -11.41
C PRO A 113 -8.57 -9.82 -11.30
N VAL A 114 -7.95 -10.39 -12.35
CA VAL A 114 -6.50 -10.68 -12.33
C VAL A 114 -5.72 -9.41 -12.64
N PRO A 115 -4.83 -8.96 -11.74
CA PRO A 115 -3.96 -7.82 -12.01
C PRO A 115 -2.96 -8.11 -13.13
N ALA A 116 -2.79 -7.16 -14.04
CA ALA A 116 -1.72 -7.15 -15.02
C ALA A 116 -0.37 -6.81 -14.35
N ARG A 117 0.74 -7.13 -15.01
CA ARG A 117 2.10 -6.89 -14.48
C ARG A 117 2.91 -5.91 -15.33
N GLU A 118 2.41 -5.58 -16.51
CA GLU A 118 3.14 -4.89 -17.56
C GLU A 118 3.50 -3.44 -17.18
N GLY A 119 2.77 -2.83 -16.25
CA GLY A 119 3.05 -1.48 -15.75
C GLY A 119 4.11 -1.42 -14.65
N ARG A 120 4.54 -2.57 -14.12
CA ARG A 120 5.53 -2.62 -13.04
C ARG A 120 6.94 -2.37 -13.55
N THR A 121 7.75 -1.71 -12.74
CA THR A 121 9.18 -1.57 -12.97
C THR A 121 9.90 -2.92 -12.87
N ALA A 122 11.12 -3.01 -13.40
CA ALA A 122 11.94 -4.23 -13.30
C ALA A 122 12.21 -4.61 -11.83
N GLU A 123 12.40 -3.63 -10.95
CA GLU A 123 12.62 -3.84 -9.52
C GLU A 123 11.38 -4.39 -8.83
N GLU A 124 10.21 -3.81 -9.10
CA GLU A 124 8.93 -4.29 -8.58
C GLU A 124 8.61 -5.71 -9.04
N LEU A 125 8.95 -6.06 -10.29
CA LEU A 125 8.76 -7.41 -10.81
C LEU A 125 9.61 -8.46 -10.08
N VAL A 126 10.81 -8.10 -9.65
CA VAL A 126 11.70 -9.00 -8.88
C VAL A 126 11.18 -9.21 -7.46
N GLU A 127 10.56 -8.19 -6.87
CA GLU A 127 10.01 -8.24 -5.51
C GLU A 127 8.61 -8.86 -5.46
N TYR A 128 7.87 -8.83 -6.55
CA TYR A 128 6.50 -9.34 -6.63
C TYR A 128 6.47 -10.87 -6.70
N VAL A 129 5.93 -11.51 -5.67
CA VAL A 129 5.74 -12.98 -5.63
C VAL A 129 4.37 -13.39 -6.18
N GLY A 130 3.35 -12.58 -5.94
CA GLY A 130 2.00 -12.86 -6.36
C GLY A 130 0.97 -11.90 -5.77
N HIS A 131 -0.30 -12.25 -5.93
CA HIS A 131 -1.39 -11.48 -5.35
C HIS A 131 -2.47 -12.41 -4.80
N ARG A 132 -3.31 -11.84 -3.96
CA ARG A 132 -4.52 -12.50 -3.47
C ARG A 132 -5.60 -11.46 -3.21
N TRP A 133 -6.83 -11.83 -3.58
CA TRP A 133 -8.02 -11.18 -3.12
C TRP A 133 -8.44 -11.82 -1.79
N TRP A 134 -8.39 -11.03 -0.73
CA TRP A 134 -8.63 -11.50 0.62
C TRP A 134 -10.06 -11.19 1.06
N PRO A 135 -10.89 -12.20 1.42
CA PRO A 135 -12.05 -11.93 2.23
C PRO A 135 -11.63 -11.21 3.52
N VAL A 136 -12.31 -10.12 3.88
CA VAL A 136 -11.89 -9.29 5.03
C VAL A 136 -11.81 -10.11 6.31
N ALA A 137 -12.75 -11.05 6.52
CA ALA A 137 -12.74 -11.92 7.69
C ALA A 137 -11.49 -12.82 7.77
N GLU A 138 -11.01 -13.31 6.62
CA GLU A 138 -9.76 -14.11 6.58
C GLU A 138 -8.54 -13.22 6.83
N LEU A 139 -8.51 -12.01 6.25
CA LEU A 139 -7.44 -11.05 6.47
C LEU A 139 -7.31 -10.70 7.96
N VAL A 140 -8.44 -10.41 8.62
CA VAL A 140 -8.47 -10.09 10.07
C VAL A 140 -7.96 -11.25 10.92
N ALA A 141 -8.25 -12.49 10.52
CA ALA A 141 -7.84 -13.70 11.27
C ALA A 141 -6.42 -14.19 10.91
N ALA A 142 -5.78 -13.62 9.90
CA ALA A 142 -4.48 -14.10 9.41
C ALA A 142 -3.35 -13.73 10.37
N GLY A 143 -2.42 -14.67 10.53
CA GLY A 143 -1.17 -14.47 11.25
C GLY A 143 0.00 -14.04 10.37
N ASP A 144 -0.27 -13.72 9.11
CA ASP A 144 0.74 -13.27 8.16
C ASP A 144 1.27 -11.88 8.53
N ARG A 145 2.42 -11.53 7.95
CA ARG A 145 2.97 -10.18 8.05
C ARG A 145 2.36 -9.28 6.99
N PHE A 146 1.92 -8.10 7.39
CA PHE A 146 1.28 -7.12 6.52
C PHE A 146 2.02 -5.78 6.51
N PHE A 147 1.83 -5.03 5.43
CA PHE A 147 2.15 -3.62 5.34
C PHE A 147 0.93 -2.85 4.77
N PRO A 148 0.33 -1.94 5.51
CA PRO A 148 0.62 -1.52 6.90
C PRO A 148 0.58 -2.66 7.92
N GLY A 149 1.44 -2.61 8.95
CA GLY A 149 1.56 -3.70 9.93
C GLY A 149 0.28 -4.00 10.70
N ARG A 150 -0.52 -2.97 10.99
CA ARG A 150 -1.79 -3.10 11.71
C ARG A 150 -3.03 -3.23 10.80
N LEU A 151 -2.83 -3.55 9.51
CA LEU A 151 -3.94 -3.71 8.58
C LEU A 151 -5.04 -4.66 9.08
N PRO A 152 -4.73 -5.87 9.59
CA PRO A 152 -5.79 -6.77 10.09
C PRO A 152 -6.61 -6.19 11.25
N GLU A 153 -5.98 -5.42 12.11
CA GLU A 153 -6.63 -4.80 13.27
C GLU A 153 -7.54 -3.62 12.87
N LEU A 154 -7.10 -2.82 11.89
CA LEU A 154 -7.70 -1.52 11.60
C LEU A 154 -8.70 -1.55 10.43
N ILE A 155 -8.63 -2.56 9.56
CA ILE A 155 -9.39 -2.58 8.31
C ILE A 155 -10.91 -2.49 8.49
N ASN A 156 -11.47 -3.17 9.48
CA ASN A 156 -12.92 -3.11 9.72
C ASN A 156 -13.37 -1.70 10.07
N GLY A 157 -12.69 -1.05 11.02
CA GLY A 157 -12.99 0.33 11.40
C GLY A 157 -12.83 1.29 10.24
N PHE A 158 -11.80 1.09 9.42
CA PHE A 158 -11.56 1.89 8.23
C PHE A 158 -12.69 1.74 7.19
N LEU A 159 -13.12 0.52 6.90
CA LEU A 159 -14.23 0.24 5.97
C LEU A 159 -15.60 0.72 6.48
N GLU A 160 -15.75 0.82 7.81
CA GLU A 160 -16.92 1.43 8.45
C GLU A 160 -16.90 2.98 8.41
N GLY A 161 -15.86 3.58 7.85
CA GLY A 161 -15.71 5.03 7.72
C GLY A 161 -15.12 5.74 8.94
N ARG A 162 -14.50 5.00 9.86
CA ARG A 162 -13.81 5.62 11.00
C ARG A 162 -12.59 6.39 10.52
N SER A 163 -12.34 7.54 11.12
CA SER A 163 -11.08 8.24 10.98
C SER A 163 -10.03 7.60 11.87
N ILE A 164 -8.87 7.27 11.30
CA ILE A 164 -7.78 6.58 11.99
C ILE A 164 -6.54 7.45 11.91
N ASP A 165 -6.05 7.90 13.07
CA ASP A 165 -4.70 8.43 13.26
C ASP A 165 -3.89 7.35 13.95
N GLU A 166 -3.12 6.60 13.18
CA GLU A 166 -2.33 5.49 13.69
C GLU A 166 -1.10 6.02 14.43
N PRO A 167 -0.79 5.50 15.63
CA PRO A 167 0.47 5.82 16.28
C PRO A 167 1.66 5.48 15.39
N PHE A 168 2.79 6.19 15.59
CA PHE A 168 4.03 5.93 14.86
C PHE A 168 4.41 4.44 14.91
N ASP A 169 4.71 3.88 13.74
CA ASP A 169 5.02 2.46 13.57
C ASP A 169 6.47 2.25 13.09
N VAL A 170 7.14 1.30 13.70
CA VAL A 170 8.44 0.78 13.23
C VAL A 170 8.16 -0.61 12.66
N TRP A 171 8.13 -0.71 11.34
CA TRP A 171 7.68 -1.94 10.69
C TRP A 171 8.72 -3.06 10.72
N ASN A 172 10.03 -2.75 10.57
CA ASN A 172 11.16 -3.71 10.64
C ASN A 172 12.46 -3.04 11.09
#